data_e1f03075b6a72ab69c5f152f389d5360
#
_entry.id   e1f03075b6a72ab69c5f152f389d5360
#
_cell.length_a   1.000
_cell.length_b   1.000
_cell.length_c   1.000
_cell.angle_alpha   90.00
_cell.angle_beta   90.00
_cell.angle_gamma   90.00
#
_symmetry.space_group_name_H-M   'P 1'
#
loop_
_entity.id
_entity.type
_entity.pdbx_description
1 polymer ?
#
loop_
_entity_poly.entity_id
_entity_poly.type
_entity_poly.pdbx_seq_one_letter_code
_entity_poly.pdbx_strand_id
1 'polypeptide(L)'
;MVKDVRLVGNTAFTAQQLSEITAPYTNRELTAEDLESLRLALTYYYVTHGYVTSGAVVPEQDVADGVLTMQIIEGKITQVNVEDTKWFRPSYFQSRVNLAAGPPLHVDALQERLRVMQANPRIERINAELLPGATLGENTLNVKVKEANPLKAWLEFNNYQSPVVGAEQGFVTLAHQNLLGFGDTLSLQYGRSAGVNPMLNFKYEIPVGPRDTTVALQYRRFDYGIEESPFDTLDIKNKAQIFGLSVRHPVIRRADQELAFSLTGEHARNESTLGGNPFELISGAPNGKFRVTSLRFGQEYARRSADQVISLLSRFSVGVGAMGATANGDPNLPDARFFSWLGEAQWIRQLPLWRTQLVSRGVVQLSNDHLFPLEQIAVGGRYSVRGYREFTLIRDNAAMLSIEARVPVYTTKAGVDTVFLAPFFDLGHGWQTTVQTPGTPPKTLASLGAGVIWNFWRGSHFELYYGKQLKRYDTDHNNLQDHGVHLQLVVEAF
;
A
#
# COMPACT_ATOMS: atom_id res chain seq x y z
N MET A 1 27.25 30.15 48.88
CA MET A 1 27.58 28.72 48.66
C MET A 1 26.32 27.99 48.18
N VAL A 2 26.35 27.44 47.00
CA VAL A 2 25.25 26.65 46.41
C VAL A 2 25.39 25.20 46.87
N LYS A 3 24.35 24.68 47.56
CA LYS A 3 24.29 23.30 48.08
C LYS A 3 23.66 22.37 47.08
N ASP A 4 22.65 22.85 46.34
CA ASP A 4 21.88 22.05 45.41
C ASP A 4 21.47 22.89 44.16
N VAL A 5 21.31 22.22 43.00
CA VAL A 5 20.80 22.81 41.80
C VAL A 5 19.46 22.16 41.47
N ARG A 6 18.38 22.91 41.63
CA ARG A 6 17.02 22.49 41.30
C ARG A 6 16.69 22.79 39.83
N LEU A 7 16.30 21.75 39.08
CA LEU A 7 15.85 21.89 37.71
C LEU A 7 14.31 21.92 37.69
N VAL A 8 13.76 22.87 36.90
CA VAL A 8 12.32 23.05 36.75
C VAL A 8 11.99 23.14 35.25
N GLY A 9 10.93 22.47 34.81
CA GLY A 9 10.46 22.51 33.40
C GLY A 9 11.10 21.47 32.49
N ASN A 10 11.96 20.58 33.00
CA ASN A 10 12.55 19.48 32.29
C ASN A 10 11.59 18.27 32.18
N THR A 11 11.06 17.99 31.00
CA THR A 11 10.23 16.82 30.72
C THR A 11 10.90 15.80 29.79
N ALA A 12 11.84 16.26 28.95
CA ALA A 12 12.60 15.40 28.05
C ALA A 12 13.62 14.50 28.78
N PHE A 13 14.20 15.01 29.86
CA PHE A 13 15.20 14.32 30.65
C PHE A 13 14.84 14.33 32.14
N THR A 14 15.15 13.24 32.83
CA THR A 14 14.99 13.16 34.29
C THR A 14 16.03 14.02 35.02
N ALA A 15 15.72 14.47 36.22
CA ALA A 15 16.69 15.19 37.07
C ALA A 15 17.97 14.36 37.27
N GLN A 16 17.88 13.04 37.37
CA GLN A 16 19.04 12.13 37.50
C GLN A 16 19.96 12.17 36.27
N GLN A 17 19.41 12.20 35.04
CA GLN A 17 20.22 12.31 33.80
C GLN A 17 20.95 13.65 33.72
N LEU A 18 20.34 14.71 34.24
CA LEU A 18 20.94 16.06 34.24
C LEU A 18 21.85 16.30 35.43
N SER A 19 21.80 15.44 36.47
CA SER A 19 22.61 15.58 37.68
C SER A 19 24.12 15.50 37.41
N GLU A 20 24.54 14.72 36.41
CA GLU A 20 25.93 14.65 36.01
C GLU A 20 26.46 16.02 35.51
N ILE A 21 25.60 16.85 34.94
CA ILE A 21 25.93 18.18 34.45
C ILE A 21 25.92 19.18 35.61
N THR A 22 25.02 19.05 36.57
CA THR A 22 24.87 19.99 37.70
C THR A 22 25.83 19.70 38.85
N ALA A 23 26.29 18.44 39.05
CA ALA A 23 27.16 18.03 40.15
C ALA A 23 28.43 18.87 40.31
N PRO A 24 29.16 19.29 39.26
CA PRO A 24 30.34 20.15 39.38
C PRO A 24 30.04 21.54 39.98
N TYR A 25 28.79 21.97 40.04
CA TYR A 25 28.33 23.27 40.47
C TYR A 25 27.67 23.26 41.84
N THR A 26 27.71 22.12 42.54
CA THR A 26 27.18 21.98 43.90
C THR A 26 28.27 22.02 44.95
N ASN A 27 27.92 22.38 46.20
CA ASN A 27 28.81 22.47 47.39
C ASN A 27 29.98 23.45 47.21
N ARG A 28 29.80 24.51 46.43
CA ARG A 28 30.80 25.58 46.26
C ARG A 28 30.13 26.93 46.05
N GLU A 29 30.94 27.99 46.12
CA GLU A 29 30.53 29.31 45.66
C GLU A 29 30.59 29.38 44.12
N LEU A 30 29.56 29.95 43.52
CA LEU A 30 29.47 30.11 42.05
C LEU A 30 29.68 31.59 41.69
N THR A 31 30.50 31.80 40.66
CA THR A 31 30.65 33.10 40.01
C THR A 31 29.55 33.24 38.95
N ALA A 32 29.41 34.45 38.41
CA ALA A 32 28.55 34.71 37.25
C ALA A 32 28.96 33.88 36.00
N GLU A 33 30.28 33.64 35.85
CA GLU A 33 30.85 32.79 34.82
C GLU A 33 30.50 31.31 34.97
N ASP A 34 30.50 30.83 36.24
CA ASP A 34 30.04 29.47 36.59
C ASP A 34 28.56 29.27 36.25
N LEU A 35 27.72 30.26 36.55
CA LEU A 35 26.28 30.21 36.24
C LEU A 35 26.05 30.17 34.72
N GLU A 36 26.77 30.97 33.96
CA GLU A 36 26.70 30.97 32.50
C GLU A 36 27.23 29.66 31.94
N SER A 37 28.30 29.10 32.47
CA SER A 37 28.85 27.79 32.10
C SER A 37 27.84 26.65 32.35
N LEU A 38 27.18 26.65 33.47
CA LEU A 38 26.11 25.67 33.79
C LEU A 38 24.93 25.83 32.85
N ARG A 39 24.47 27.07 32.59
CA ARG A 39 23.41 27.37 31.62
C ARG A 39 23.72 26.82 30.23
N LEU A 40 24.96 27.11 29.76
CA LEU A 40 25.41 26.63 28.46
C LEU A 40 25.54 25.12 28.41
N ALA A 41 26.07 24.47 29.46
CA ALA A 41 26.19 23.01 29.52
C ALA A 41 24.83 22.30 29.46
N LEU A 42 23.84 22.78 30.23
CA LEU A 42 22.47 22.26 30.16
C LEU A 42 21.83 22.50 28.77
N THR A 43 21.99 23.70 28.20
CA THR A 43 21.48 24.00 26.87
C THR A 43 22.13 23.12 25.80
N TYR A 44 23.46 22.97 25.86
CA TYR A 44 24.20 22.12 24.93
C TYR A 44 23.77 20.65 25.00
N TYR A 45 23.49 20.15 26.20
CA TYR A 45 22.98 18.80 26.38
C TYR A 45 21.63 18.60 25.65
N TYR A 46 20.68 19.51 25.80
CA TYR A 46 19.41 19.49 25.07
C TYR A 46 19.61 19.54 23.55
N VAL A 47 20.43 20.47 23.07
CA VAL A 47 20.69 20.68 21.65
C VAL A 47 21.31 19.44 21.00
N THR A 48 22.31 18.84 21.65
CA THR A 48 23.00 17.64 21.13
C THR A 48 22.13 16.40 21.13
N HIS A 49 21.05 16.40 21.91
CA HIS A 49 20.07 15.31 21.94
C HIS A 49 18.81 15.63 21.08
N GLY A 50 18.90 16.58 20.15
CA GLY A 50 17.84 16.85 19.18
C GLY A 50 16.78 17.87 19.60
N TYR A 51 16.91 18.47 20.80
CA TYR A 51 16.00 19.52 21.31
C TYR A 51 16.54 20.91 21.02
N VAL A 52 16.76 21.21 19.75
CA VAL A 52 17.52 22.39 19.26
C VAL A 52 16.93 23.75 19.63
N THR A 53 15.66 23.80 20.02
CA THR A 53 14.96 25.02 20.43
C THR A 53 14.73 25.09 21.95
N SER A 54 15.33 24.16 22.69
CA SER A 54 15.26 24.08 24.15
C SER A 54 16.55 24.56 24.80
N GLY A 55 16.46 25.11 25.99
CA GLY A 55 17.64 25.57 26.72
C GLY A 55 17.35 25.89 28.16
N ALA A 56 18.41 26.19 28.92
CA ALA A 56 18.34 26.61 30.31
C ALA A 56 18.40 28.14 30.44
N VAL A 57 17.71 28.67 31.40
CA VAL A 57 17.80 30.05 31.83
C VAL A 57 17.96 30.10 33.34
N VAL A 58 18.65 31.13 33.83
CA VAL A 58 18.75 31.44 35.26
C VAL A 58 17.66 32.47 35.58
N PRO A 59 16.58 32.09 36.26
CA PRO A 59 15.57 33.07 36.62
C PRO A 59 16.12 34.03 37.68
N GLU A 60 15.53 35.22 37.80
CA GLU A 60 15.80 36.13 38.87
C GLU A 60 15.38 35.48 40.19
N GLN A 61 16.34 35.31 41.13
CA GLN A 61 16.11 34.55 42.34
C GLN A 61 17.04 34.99 43.46
N ASP A 62 16.60 34.77 44.71
CA ASP A 62 17.45 34.86 45.90
C ASP A 62 17.89 33.43 46.29
N VAL A 63 19.20 33.22 46.47
CA VAL A 63 19.80 31.91 46.78
C VAL A 63 20.06 31.82 48.33
N ALA A 64 19.21 32.40 49.13
CA ALA A 64 19.40 32.46 50.61
C ALA A 64 19.55 31.07 51.26
N ASP A 65 18.83 30.05 50.77
CA ASP A 65 18.86 28.67 51.29
C ASP A 65 19.94 27.79 50.66
N GLY A 66 20.75 28.32 49.76
CA GLY A 66 21.78 27.59 49.00
C GLY A 66 21.25 26.71 47.89
N VAL A 67 19.99 26.87 47.48
CA VAL A 67 19.38 26.17 46.34
C VAL A 67 19.34 27.09 45.14
N LEU A 68 20.07 26.75 44.09
CA LEU A 68 20.04 27.43 42.80
C LEU A 68 18.95 26.80 41.91
N THR A 69 17.99 27.56 41.47
CA THR A 69 16.97 27.09 40.53
C THR A 69 17.41 27.43 39.10
N MET A 70 17.47 26.40 38.25
CA MET A 70 17.65 26.53 36.82
C MET A 70 16.33 26.17 36.10
N GLN A 71 15.83 27.07 35.31
CA GLN A 71 14.62 26.84 34.52
C GLN A 71 14.99 26.31 33.14
N ILE A 72 14.48 25.14 32.83
CA ILE A 72 14.55 24.58 31.47
C ILE A 72 13.32 25.04 30.68
N ILE A 73 13.57 25.63 29.53
CA ILE A 73 12.52 26.02 28.58
C ILE A 73 12.58 25.02 27.43
N GLU A 74 11.60 24.12 27.41
CA GLU A 74 11.47 23.12 26.35
C GLU A 74 10.71 23.72 25.17
N GLY A 75 11.33 23.67 24.00
CA GLY A 75 10.80 24.26 22.77
C GLY A 75 9.53 23.57 22.29
N LYS A 76 8.64 24.33 21.68
CA LYS A 76 7.40 23.86 21.03
C LYS A 76 7.10 24.67 19.77
N ILE A 77 6.37 24.09 18.83
CA ILE A 77 5.79 24.83 17.71
C ILE A 77 4.41 25.34 18.14
N THR A 78 4.22 26.65 18.14
CA THR A 78 2.96 27.29 18.49
C THR A 78 2.16 27.74 17.27
N GLN A 79 2.83 27.94 16.15
CA GLN A 79 2.22 28.36 14.90
C GLN A 79 2.77 27.58 13.72
N VAL A 80 1.90 27.11 12.84
CA VAL A 80 2.26 26.46 11.57
C VAL A 80 1.61 27.24 10.44
N ASN A 81 2.43 27.93 9.67
CA ASN A 81 2.01 28.66 8.47
C ASN A 81 2.22 27.77 7.27
N VAL A 82 1.19 27.58 6.46
CA VAL A 82 1.26 26.75 5.24
C VAL A 82 0.97 27.65 4.05
N GLU A 83 1.92 27.67 3.10
CA GLU A 83 1.89 28.53 1.92
C GLU A 83 1.88 27.70 0.63
N ASP A 84 1.44 28.34 -0.46
CA ASP A 84 1.46 27.83 -1.84
C ASP A 84 0.57 26.59 -2.09
N THR A 85 -0.39 26.29 -1.18
CA THR A 85 -1.36 25.23 -1.40
C THR A 85 -2.43 25.64 -2.41
N LYS A 86 -2.76 24.75 -3.34
CA LYS A 86 -3.80 24.93 -4.36
C LYS A 86 -4.96 23.95 -4.18
N TRP A 87 -4.63 22.70 -3.95
CA TRP A 87 -5.58 21.59 -3.82
C TRP A 87 -5.71 21.08 -2.40
N PHE A 88 -4.61 21.05 -1.63
CA PHE A 88 -4.67 20.68 -0.23
C PHE A 88 -5.18 21.82 0.63
N ARG A 89 -5.96 21.50 1.64
CA ARG A 89 -6.29 22.43 2.72
C ARG A 89 -5.06 22.61 3.63
N PRO A 90 -4.75 23.83 4.08
CA PRO A 90 -3.65 24.07 5.02
C PRO A 90 -3.72 23.18 6.28
N SER A 91 -4.93 22.91 6.77
CA SER A 91 -5.19 22.06 7.93
C SER A 91 -4.67 20.61 7.76
N TYR A 92 -4.53 20.11 6.53
CA TYR A 92 -3.94 18.81 6.26
C TYR A 92 -2.48 18.74 6.76
N PHE A 93 -1.70 19.78 6.48
CA PHE A 93 -0.30 19.86 6.92
C PHE A 93 -0.19 20.23 8.39
N GLN A 94 -0.94 21.23 8.84
CA GLN A 94 -0.96 21.69 10.23
C GLN A 94 -1.23 20.56 11.21
N SER A 95 -2.26 19.76 10.96
CA SER A 95 -2.64 18.65 11.84
C SER A 95 -1.56 17.56 11.92
N ARG A 96 -0.81 17.32 10.83
CA ARG A 96 0.27 16.33 10.78
C ARG A 96 1.55 16.82 11.43
N VAL A 97 1.91 18.10 11.25
CA VAL A 97 3.01 18.75 11.94
C VAL A 97 2.77 18.75 13.45
N ASN A 98 1.56 19.03 13.87
CA ASN A 98 1.20 19.08 15.29
C ASN A 98 1.41 17.76 16.04
N LEU A 99 1.50 16.62 15.35
CA LEU A 99 1.90 15.36 15.97
C LEU A 99 3.35 15.32 16.46
N ALA A 100 4.20 16.26 16.00
CA ALA A 100 5.60 16.39 16.38
C ALA A 100 5.95 17.80 16.90
N ALA A 101 4.94 18.62 17.25
CA ALA A 101 5.13 20.04 17.59
C ALA A 101 5.70 20.27 19.01
N GLY A 102 5.74 19.23 19.85
CA GLY A 102 6.16 19.36 21.25
C GLY A 102 5.08 19.92 22.17
N PRO A 103 5.38 20.43 23.41
CA PRO A 103 6.67 20.36 24.11
C PRO A 103 7.01 18.94 24.63
N PRO A 104 8.27 18.53 24.57
CA PRO A 104 9.41 19.20 23.93
C PRO A 104 9.49 18.92 22.41
N LEU A 105 9.85 19.92 21.62
CA LEU A 105 10.07 19.75 20.18
C LEU A 105 11.38 19.01 19.92
N HIS A 106 11.28 17.82 19.30
CA HIS A 106 12.44 17.05 18.85
C HIS A 106 12.59 17.16 17.33
N VAL A 107 13.76 17.64 16.89
CA VAL A 107 13.99 17.97 15.47
C VAL A 107 13.87 16.75 14.55
N ASP A 108 14.36 15.58 14.99
CA ASP A 108 14.28 14.35 14.18
C ASP A 108 12.82 13.87 14.01
N ALA A 109 11.99 14.02 15.05
CA ALA A 109 10.58 13.69 14.96
C ALA A 109 9.85 14.60 13.96
N LEU A 110 10.17 15.91 13.96
CA LEU A 110 9.64 16.86 12.99
C LEU A 110 10.12 16.53 11.56
N GLN A 111 11.41 16.28 11.38
CA GLN A 111 11.98 15.91 10.09
C GLN A 111 11.36 14.62 9.53
N GLU A 112 11.17 13.61 10.39
CA GLU A 112 10.52 12.37 9.98
C GLU A 112 9.08 12.60 9.51
N ARG A 113 8.31 13.45 10.20
CA ARG A 113 6.96 13.85 9.75
C ARG A 113 6.98 14.55 8.39
N LEU A 114 7.92 15.45 8.19
CA LEU A 114 8.09 16.13 6.90
C LEU A 114 8.48 15.15 5.78
N ARG A 115 9.37 14.18 6.06
CA ARG A 115 9.74 13.11 5.11
C ARG A 115 8.56 12.21 4.76
N VAL A 116 7.75 11.81 5.74
CA VAL A 116 6.54 11.02 5.50
C VAL A 116 5.55 11.79 4.60
N MET A 117 5.36 13.10 4.84
CA MET A 117 4.53 13.92 3.98
C MET A 117 5.13 14.10 2.58
N GLN A 118 6.44 14.30 2.47
CA GLN A 118 7.16 14.40 1.19
C GLN A 118 7.08 13.10 0.37
N ALA A 119 6.98 11.94 1.01
CA ALA A 119 6.81 10.65 0.32
C ALA A 119 5.41 10.47 -0.31
N ASN A 120 4.47 11.38 -0.04
CA ASN A 120 3.15 11.37 -0.68
C ASN A 120 3.26 11.81 -2.15
N PRO A 121 2.88 10.98 -3.14
CA PRO A 121 3.02 11.31 -4.56
C PRO A 121 2.20 12.53 -5.02
N ARG A 122 1.25 13.01 -4.21
CA ARG A 122 0.50 14.25 -4.45
C ARG A 122 1.30 15.51 -4.16
N ILE A 123 2.51 15.36 -3.60
CA ILE A 123 3.37 16.45 -3.14
C ILE A 123 4.70 16.34 -3.88
N GLU A 124 5.01 17.33 -4.73
CA GLU A 124 6.30 17.37 -5.43
C GLU A 124 7.43 17.79 -4.50
N ARG A 125 7.18 18.79 -3.62
CA ARG A 125 8.18 19.32 -2.69
C ARG A 125 7.52 19.94 -1.47
N ILE A 126 8.16 19.73 -0.30
CA ILE A 126 7.92 20.44 0.94
C ILE A 126 9.23 21.12 1.35
N ASN A 127 9.18 22.45 1.58
CA ASN A 127 10.23 23.19 2.23
C ASN A 127 9.68 23.68 3.57
N ALA A 128 10.41 23.42 4.66
CA ALA A 128 9.99 23.83 5.99
C ALA A 128 11.11 24.61 6.66
N GLU A 129 10.76 25.75 7.26
CA GLU A 129 11.66 26.65 7.96
C GLU A 129 11.14 26.88 9.38
N LEU A 130 11.99 26.60 10.37
CA LEU A 130 11.68 26.81 11.78
C LEU A 130 12.23 28.16 12.23
N LEU A 131 11.36 29.05 12.66
CA LEU A 131 11.69 30.41 13.11
C LEU A 131 11.37 30.57 14.60
N PRO A 132 12.14 31.41 15.34
CA PRO A 132 11.79 31.78 16.69
C PRO A 132 10.38 32.40 16.75
N GLY A 133 9.63 32.08 17.82
CA GLY A 133 8.33 32.70 18.11
C GLY A 133 8.46 34.00 18.91
N ALA A 134 7.33 34.45 19.44
CA ALA A 134 7.27 35.71 20.21
C ALA A 134 7.87 35.59 21.61
N THR A 135 7.85 34.40 22.20
CA THR A 135 8.36 34.12 23.55
C THR A 135 9.41 32.99 23.52
N LEU A 136 10.24 32.94 24.57
CA LEU A 136 11.25 31.90 24.71
C LEU A 136 10.62 30.50 24.68
N GLY A 137 11.23 29.60 23.87
CA GLY A 137 10.75 28.25 23.67
C GLY A 137 9.59 28.11 22.66
N GLU A 138 8.99 29.22 22.23
CA GLU A 138 7.99 29.18 21.17
C GLU A 138 8.66 29.30 19.78
N ASN A 139 8.12 28.54 18.83
CA ASN A 139 8.62 28.55 17.47
C ASN A 139 7.44 28.59 16.49
N THR A 140 7.69 29.19 15.34
CA THR A 140 6.82 29.19 14.16
C THR A 140 7.43 28.31 13.08
N LEU A 141 6.64 27.41 12.52
CA LEU A 141 7.06 26.60 11.37
C LEU A 141 6.38 27.14 10.10
N ASN A 142 7.18 27.63 9.16
CA ASN A 142 6.69 28.00 7.82
C ASN A 142 6.88 26.81 6.89
N VAL A 143 5.80 26.36 6.23
CA VAL A 143 5.80 25.20 5.33
C VAL A 143 5.35 25.67 3.95
N LYS A 144 6.24 25.62 2.97
CA LYS A 144 5.94 25.86 1.56
C LYS A 144 5.75 24.54 0.83
N VAL A 145 4.62 24.41 0.13
CA VAL A 145 4.23 23.16 -0.51
C VAL A 145 4.12 23.38 -2.02
N LYS A 146 4.81 22.52 -2.79
CA LYS A 146 4.57 22.39 -4.23
C LYS A 146 3.79 21.10 -4.46
N GLU A 147 2.56 21.22 -4.91
CA GLU A 147 1.66 20.11 -5.15
C GLU A 147 1.82 19.54 -6.56
N ALA A 148 1.67 18.21 -6.69
CA ALA A 148 1.54 17.55 -7.99
C ALA A 148 0.15 17.79 -8.57
N ASN A 149 0.01 17.63 -9.90
CA ASN A 149 -1.29 17.65 -10.55
C ASN A 149 -2.18 16.51 -9.98
N PRO A 150 -3.34 16.83 -9.40
CA PRO A 150 -4.20 15.82 -8.80
C PRO A 150 -5.00 15.02 -9.83
N LEU A 151 -5.16 15.54 -11.05
CA LEU A 151 -5.84 14.84 -12.11
C LEU A 151 -4.91 13.83 -12.75
N LYS A 152 -5.39 12.60 -12.91
CA LYS A 152 -4.69 11.50 -13.53
C LYS A 152 -5.62 10.77 -14.49
N ALA A 153 -5.09 10.39 -15.64
CA ALA A 153 -5.78 9.55 -16.61
C ALA A 153 -4.82 8.52 -17.18
N TRP A 154 -5.30 7.28 -17.28
CA TRP A 154 -4.55 6.18 -17.87
C TRP A 154 -5.40 5.49 -18.92
N LEU A 155 -4.75 5.13 -20.01
CA LEU A 155 -5.24 4.20 -21.00
C LEU A 155 -4.42 2.92 -20.86
N GLU A 156 -5.09 1.80 -20.78
CA GLU A 156 -4.45 0.49 -20.69
C GLU A 156 -5.05 -0.44 -21.74
N PHE A 157 -4.19 -1.19 -22.41
CA PHE A 157 -4.54 -2.29 -23.29
C PHE A 157 -3.67 -3.50 -22.91
N ASN A 158 -4.29 -4.67 -22.77
CA ASN A 158 -3.57 -5.90 -22.45
C ASN A 158 -4.36 -7.13 -22.91
N ASN A 159 -3.73 -8.31 -22.87
CA ASN A 159 -4.37 -9.60 -23.08
C ASN A 159 -4.45 -10.41 -21.78
N TYR A 160 -4.77 -9.79 -20.66
CA TYR A 160 -4.79 -10.41 -19.33
C TYR A 160 -6.22 -10.78 -18.87
N GLN A 161 -7.11 -11.03 -19.82
CA GLN A 161 -8.42 -11.63 -19.55
C GLN A 161 -8.40 -13.09 -19.97
N SER A 162 -9.31 -13.91 -19.41
CA SER A 162 -9.48 -15.28 -19.87
C SER A 162 -9.91 -15.30 -21.35
N PRO A 163 -9.29 -16.11 -22.19
CA PRO A 163 -9.74 -16.32 -23.57
C PRO A 163 -11.19 -16.71 -23.69
N VAL A 164 -11.74 -17.42 -22.71
CA VAL A 164 -13.15 -17.82 -22.64
C VAL A 164 -14.11 -16.64 -22.77
N VAL A 165 -13.71 -15.46 -22.32
CA VAL A 165 -14.52 -14.23 -22.35
C VAL A 165 -13.83 -13.10 -23.12
N GLY A 166 -12.89 -13.45 -24.02
CA GLY A 166 -12.10 -12.51 -24.81
C GLY A 166 -10.86 -12.01 -24.11
N ALA A 167 -9.69 -12.49 -24.56
CA ALA A 167 -8.39 -12.27 -23.91
C ALA A 167 -7.97 -10.80 -23.90
N GLU A 168 -8.20 -10.09 -25.01
CA GLU A 168 -7.82 -8.70 -25.21
C GLU A 168 -8.80 -7.77 -24.50
N GLN A 169 -8.29 -6.87 -23.67
CA GLN A 169 -9.10 -5.91 -22.93
C GLN A 169 -8.47 -4.52 -22.94
N GLY A 170 -9.33 -3.52 -22.87
CA GLY A 170 -8.93 -2.12 -22.76
C GLY A 170 -9.59 -1.45 -21.57
N PHE A 171 -8.87 -0.53 -20.93
CA PHE A 171 -9.35 0.27 -19.81
C PHE A 171 -9.07 1.74 -19.99
N VAL A 172 -9.99 2.54 -19.49
CA VAL A 172 -9.81 3.97 -19.22
C VAL A 172 -9.97 4.18 -17.73
N THR A 173 -8.96 4.75 -17.09
CA THR A 173 -8.99 5.11 -15.67
C THR A 173 -8.84 6.60 -15.52
N LEU A 174 -9.76 7.23 -14.78
CA LEU A 174 -9.72 8.64 -14.39
C LEU A 174 -9.65 8.72 -12.87
N ALA A 175 -8.74 9.55 -12.35
CA ALA A 175 -8.65 9.77 -10.92
C ALA A 175 -8.43 11.25 -10.59
N HIS A 176 -9.02 11.68 -9.47
CA HIS A 176 -8.70 12.94 -8.82
C HIS A 176 -8.08 12.64 -7.45
N GLN A 177 -6.79 12.93 -7.34
CA GLN A 177 -6.00 12.62 -6.14
C GLN A 177 -5.94 13.80 -5.17
N ASN A 178 -7.02 14.27 -4.69
CA ASN A 178 -7.22 15.30 -3.66
C ASN A 178 -8.48 16.13 -3.95
N LEU A 179 -9.62 15.48 -4.08
CA LEU A 179 -10.88 16.11 -4.49
C LEU A 179 -11.40 17.12 -3.44
N LEU A 180 -11.33 16.74 -2.16
CA LEU A 180 -11.82 17.55 -1.04
C LEU A 180 -10.73 18.33 -0.29
N GLY A 181 -9.46 18.14 -0.67
CA GLY A 181 -8.32 18.81 -0.04
C GLY A 181 -7.75 18.13 1.19
N PHE A 182 -8.16 16.91 1.48
CA PHE A 182 -7.66 16.12 2.61
C PHE A 182 -6.67 15.03 2.20
N GLY A 183 -6.24 15.00 0.91
CA GLY A 183 -5.43 13.92 0.35
C GLY A 183 -6.26 12.69 -0.01
N ASP A 184 -7.55 12.89 -0.25
CA ASP A 184 -8.50 11.87 -0.69
C ASP A 184 -8.30 11.50 -2.16
N THR A 185 -8.82 10.35 -2.56
CA THR A 185 -8.75 9.90 -3.96
C THR A 185 -10.10 9.39 -4.42
N LEU A 186 -10.57 9.95 -5.52
CA LEU A 186 -11.66 9.42 -6.31
C LEU A 186 -11.08 8.77 -7.56
N SER A 187 -11.42 7.50 -7.84
CA SER A 187 -11.01 6.77 -9.03
C SER A 187 -12.19 6.11 -9.70
N LEU A 188 -12.26 6.25 -11.01
CA LEU A 188 -13.23 5.63 -11.89
C LEU A 188 -12.49 4.88 -12.98
N GLN A 189 -12.77 3.58 -13.13
CA GLN A 189 -12.24 2.77 -14.21
C GLN A 189 -13.39 2.13 -14.97
N TYR A 190 -13.34 2.25 -16.29
CA TYR A 190 -14.18 1.53 -17.23
C TYR A 190 -13.29 0.68 -18.11
N GLY A 191 -13.65 -0.57 -18.29
CA GLY A 191 -12.99 -1.49 -19.19
C GLY A 191 -13.97 -2.38 -19.95
N ARG A 192 -13.46 -3.00 -21.03
CA ARG A 192 -14.17 -4.01 -21.80
C ARG A 192 -13.22 -4.98 -22.49
N SER A 193 -13.72 -6.18 -22.77
CA SER A 193 -13.18 -7.14 -23.75
C SER A 193 -14.26 -7.52 -24.75
N ALA A 194 -14.02 -8.53 -25.58
CA ALA A 194 -15.04 -9.06 -26.48
C ALA A 194 -16.28 -9.52 -25.73
N GLY A 195 -16.11 -10.37 -24.71
CA GLY A 195 -17.21 -10.94 -23.92
C GLY A 195 -17.43 -10.28 -22.55
N VAL A 196 -16.69 -9.22 -22.18
CA VAL A 196 -16.90 -8.54 -20.90
C VAL A 196 -17.22 -7.07 -21.13
N ASN A 197 -18.45 -6.66 -20.75
CA ASN A 197 -18.89 -5.27 -20.87
C ASN A 197 -20.13 -5.01 -19.98
N PRO A 198 -20.06 -4.15 -18.95
CA PRO A 198 -18.86 -3.36 -18.56
C PRO A 198 -17.96 -4.10 -17.57
N MET A 199 -16.69 -3.66 -17.49
CA MET A 199 -15.82 -3.80 -16.33
C MET A 199 -15.76 -2.45 -15.64
N LEU A 200 -16.46 -2.29 -14.52
CA LEU A 200 -16.49 -1.04 -13.77
C LEU A 200 -15.79 -1.19 -12.43
N ASN A 201 -14.96 -0.22 -12.08
CA ASN A 201 -14.40 -0.09 -10.74
C ASN A 201 -14.48 1.38 -10.32
N PHE A 202 -15.28 1.63 -9.28
CA PHE A 202 -15.36 2.91 -8.58
C PHE A 202 -14.70 2.75 -7.23
N LYS A 203 -13.80 3.66 -6.86
CA LYS A 203 -13.22 3.73 -5.52
C LYS A 203 -13.15 5.17 -5.05
N TYR A 204 -13.62 5.44 -3.84
CA TYR A 204 -13.36 6.68 -3.13
C TYR A 204 -12.68 6.37 -1.81
N GLU A 205 -11.57 7.04 -1.55
CA GLU A 205 -10.73 6.83 -0.37
C GLU A 205 -10.39 8.17 0.26
N ILE A 206 -10.60 8.30 1.58
CA ILE A 206 -10.34 9.53 2.32
C ILE A 206 -9.56 9.23 3.61
N PRO A 207 -8.42 9.90 3.85
CA PRO A 207 -7.75 9.86 5.15
C PRO A 207 -8.55 10.65 6.17
N VAL A 208 -8.85 10.02 7.30
CA VAL A 208 -9.56 10.61 8.43
C VAL A 208 -8.59 10.83 9.59
N GLY A 209 -8.20 12.09 9.80
CA GLY A 209 -7.27 12.49 10.85
C GLY A 209 -5.78 12.46 10.47
N PRO A 210 -4.92 12.99 11.36
CA PRO A 210 -3.53 13.26 11.08
C PRO A 210 -2.63 12.00 11.10
N ARG A 211 -3.13 10.87 11.60
CA ARG A 211 -2.43 9.58 11.60
C ARG A 211 -2.72 8.77 10.35
N ASP A 212 -3.37 9.37 9.33
CA ASP A 212 -3.66 8.75 8.04
C ASP A 212 -4.49 7.46 8.12
N THR A 213 -5.38 7.34 9.12
CA THR A 213 -6.46 6.35 9.06
C THR A 213 -7.28 6.63 7.81
N THR A 214 -7.47 5.64 6.96
CA THR A 214 -8.15 5.80 5.68
C THR A 214 -9.45 5.02 5.69
N VAL A 215 -10.53 5.65 5.21
CA VAL A 215 -11.81 4.99 4.94
C VAL A 215 -11.98 4.93 3.43
N ALA A 216 -12.33 3.77 2.87
CA ALA A 216 -12.57 3.62 1.45
C ALA A 216 -13.88 2.91 1.17
N LEU A 217 -14.59 3.42 0.17
CA LEU A 217 -15.76 2.82 -0.43
C LEU A 217 -15.40 2.34 -1.83
N GLN A 218 -15.78 1.10 -2.18
CA GLN A 218 -15.52 0.50 -3.48
C GLN A 218 -16.77 -0.15 -4.05
N TYR A 219 -16.97 -0.01 -5.36
CA TYR A 219 -17.95 -0.73 -6.14
C TYR A 219 -17.30 -1.30 -7.38
N ARG A 220 -17.48 -2.62 -7.61
CA ARG A 220 -17.00 -3.31 -8.80
C ARG A 220 -18.15 -4.02 -9.49
N ARG A 221 -18.16 -3.99 -10.82
CA ARG A 221 -19.14 -4.72 -11.64
C ARG A 221 -18.46 -5.32 -12.86
N PHE A 222 -18.77 -6.57 -13.12
CA PHE A 222 -18.28 -7.32 -14.26
C PHE A 222 -19.46 -8.08 -14.86
N ASP A 223 -19.83 -7.72 -16.09
CA ASP A 223 -20.85 -8.44 -16.84
C ASP A 223 -20.12 -9.14 -17.98
N TYR A 224 -20.12 -10.49 -17.99
CA TYR A 224 -19.40 -11.27 -18.98
C TYR A 224 -20.26 -12.36 -19.62
N GLY A 225 -19.99 -12.61 -20.92
CA GLY A 225 -20.52 -13.72 -21.69
C GLY A 225 -19.39 -14.61 -22.17
N ILE A 226 -19.71 -15.87 -22.45
CA ILE A 226 -18.74 -16.81 -23.01
C ILE A 226 -18.66 -16.58 -24.52
N GLU A 227 -17.42 -16.35 -25.01
CA GLU A 227 -17.11 -16.06 -26.43
C GLU A 227 -16.32 -17.20 -27.08
N GLU A 228 -15.84 -18.17 -26.31
CA GLU A 228 -15.02 -19.27 -26.82
C GLU A 228 -15.89 -20.45 -27.23
N SER A 229 -15.65 -20.96 -28.45
CA SER A 229 -16.30 -22.17 -28.97
C SER A 229 -15.93 -23.40 -28.09
N PRO A 230 -16.85 -24.37 -27.91
CA PRO A 230 -18.17 -24.51 -28.55
C PRO A 230 -19.32 -23.82 -27.78
N PHE A 231 -19.03 -23.07 -26.72
CA PHE A 231 -20.06 -22.54 -25.81
C PHE A 231 -20.56 -21.14 -26.19
N ASP A 232 -19.91 -20.46 -27.14
CA ASP A 232 -20.24 -19.14 -27.66
C ASP A 232 -21.69 -19.02 -28.16
N THR A 233 -22.24 -20.09 -28.70
CA THR A 233 -23.61 -20.13 -29.24
C THR A 233 -24.69 -20.29 -28.15
N LEU A 234 -24.31 -20.60 -26.92
CA LEU A 234 -25.27 -20.93 -25.84
C LEU A 234 -25.79 -19.68 -25.11
N ASP A 235 -25.32 -18.48 -25.44
CA ASP A 235 -25.66 -17.22 -24.73
C ASP A 235 -25.57 -17.34 -23.21
N ILE A 236 -24.43 -17.87 -22.72
CA ILE A 236 -24.14 -17.96 -21.28
C ILE A 236 -23.63 -16.61 -20.81
N LYS A 237 -24.34 -15.98 -19.89
CA LYS A 237 -23.97 -14.68 -19.31
C LYS A 237 -23.86 -14.78 -17.80
N ASN A 238 -22.95 -13.98 -17.25
CA ASN A 238 -22.77 -13.85 -15.81
C ASN A 238 -22.59 -12.37 -15.45
N LYS A 239 -23.16 -11.98 -14.32
CA LYS A 239 -23.08 -10.62 -13.79
C LYS A 239 -22.63 -10.67 -12.35
N ALA A 240 -21.48 -10.09 -12.06
CA ALA A 240 -20.93 -9.95 -10.73
C ALA A 240 -20.92 -8.49 -10.27
N GLN A 241 -21.38 -8.23 -9.05
CA GLN A 241 -21.37 -6.93 -8.40
C GLN A 241 -20.80 -7.08 -7.00
N ILE A 242 -19.85 -6.21 -6.63
CA ILE A 242 -19.17 -6.26 -5.34
C ILE A 242 -19.14 -4.87 -4.74
N PHE A 243 -19.68 -4.75 -3.53
CA PHE A 243 -19.65 -3.54 -2.71
C PHE A 243 -18.67 -3.76 -1.56
N GLY A 244 -17.77 -2.83 -1.33
CA GLY A 244 -16.77 -2.89 -0.27
C GLY A 244 -16.70 -1.60 0.53
N LEU A 245 -16.57 -1.74 1.85
CA LEU A 245 -16.23 -0.66 2.78
C LEU A 245 -15.02 -1.10 3.57
N SER A 246 -13.97 -0.28 3.58
CA SER A 246 -12.74 -0.59 4.32
C SER A 246 -12.28 0.55 5.21
N VAL A 247 -11.70 0.18 6.34
CA VAL A 247 -10.95 1.08 7.23
C VAL A 247 -9.54 0.53 7.33
N ARG A 248 -8.55 1.38 7.06
CA ARG A 248 -7.12 1.05 7.15
C ARG A 248 -6.43 2.04 8.10
N HIS A 249 -5.63 1.52 9.03
CA HIS A 249 -4.88 2.34 9.97
C HIS A 249 -3.40 1.95 9.99
N PRO A 250 -2.48 2.86 9.64
CA PRO A 250 -1.06 2.64 9.82
C PRO A 250 -0.67 2.82 11.30
N VAL A 251 -0.20 1.74 11.94
CA VAL A 251 0.34 1.77 13.33
C VAL A 251 1.79 2.20 13.36
N ILE A 252 2.54 1.87 12.32
CA ILE A 252 3.89 2.39 12.07
C ILE A 252 3.85 3.10 10.72
N ARG A 253 4.26 4.36 10.69
CA ARG A 253 4.38 5.14 9.45
C ARG A 253 5.62 6.00 9.51
N ARG A 254 6.66 5.54 8.83
CA ARG A 254 7.94 6.21 8.64
C ARG A 254 8.22 6.35 7.15
N ALA A 255 9.21 7.14 6.79
CA ALA A 255 9.59 7.33 5.40
C ALA A 255 10.06 6.03 4.71
N ASP A 256 10.71 5.14 5.46
CA ASP A 256 11.27 3.87 5.01
C ASP A 256 10.45 2.63 5.39
N GLN A 257 9.45 2.76 6.29
CA GLN A 257 8.73 1.63 6.86
C GLN A 257 7.28 1.96 7.14
N GLU A 258 6.39 1.04 6.78
CA GLU A 258 4.98 1.10 7.14
C GLU A 258 4.47 -0.26 7.64
N LEU A 259 3.72 -0.26 8.74
CA LEU A 259 2.89 -1.37 9.19
C LEU A 259 1.47 -0.86 9.35
N ALA A 260 0.52 -1.47 8.65
CA ALA A 260 -0.89 -1.07 8.70
C ALA A 260 -1.80 -2.28 8.92
N PHE A 261 -2.91 -2.03 9.59
CA PHE A 261 -4.02 -2.99 9.70
C PHE A 261 -5.22 -2.46 8.92
N SER A 262 -5.98 -3.37 8.32
CA SER A 262 -7.21 -3.06 7.62
C SER A 262 -8.34 -3.97 8.03
N LEU A 263 -9.56 -3.43 8.06
CA LEU A 263 -10.79 -4.19 8.19
C LEU A 263 -11.69 -3.82 7.02
N THR A 264 -12.12 -4.81 6.25
CA THR A 264 -12.96 -4.64 5.07
C THR A 264 -14.21 -5.50 5.19
N GLY A 265 -15.39 -4.91 5.00
CA GLY A 265 -16.63 -5.62 4.76
C GLY A 265 -16.92 -5.61 3.27
N GLU A 266 -17.17 -6.77 2.66
CA GLU A 266 -17.56 -6.91 1.26
C GLU A 266 -18.89 -7.65 1.15
N HIS A 267 -19.71 -7.23 0.17
CA HIS A 267 -20.92 -7.92 -0.23
C HIS A 267 -20.90 -8.14 -1.74
N ALA A 268 -20.80 -9.39 -2.16
CA ALA A 268 -20.76 -9.81 -3.55
C ALA A 268 -22.08 -10.47 -3.95
N ARG A 269 -22.54 -10.17 -5.16
CA ARG A 269 -23.70 -10.78 -5.81
C ARG A 269 -23.29 -11.28 -7.18
N ASN A 270 -23.73 -12.47 -7.51
CA ASN A 270 -23.52 -13.10 -8.82
C ASN A 270 -24.83 -13.62 -9.36
N GLU A 271 -25.06 -13.43 -10.67
CA GLU A 271 -26.22 -13.93 -11.39
C GLU A 271 -25.77 -14.54 -12.71
N SER A 272 -26.18 -15.79 -13.00
CA SER A 272 -25.87 -16.52 -14.25
C SER A 272 -27.13 -16.82 -15.04
N THR A 273 -27.05 -16.69 -16.36
CA THR A 273 -28.15 -17.00 -17.28
C THR A 273 -27.66 -17.82 -18.46
N LEU A 274 -28.55 -18.61 -19.04
CA LEU A 274 -28.40 -19.36 -20.30
C LEU A 274 -29.57 -19.02 -21.21
N GLY A 275 -29.30 -18.45 -22.38
CA GLY A 275 -30.38 -17.98 -23.28
C GLY A 275 -31.35 -17.01 -22.62
N GLY A 276 -30.85 -16.18 -21.69
CA GLY A 276 -31.65 -15.21 -20.94
C GLY A 276 -32.40 -15.76 -19.72
N ASN A 277 -32.42 -17.08 -19.51
CA ASN A 277 -33.07 -17.70 -18.36
C ASN A 277 -32.08 -17.96 -17.22
N PRO A 278 -32.50 -17.90 -15.93
CA PRO A 278 -31.67 -18.27 -14.81
C PRO A 278 -31.07 -19.67 -14.97
N PHE A 279 -29.76 -19.80 -14.81
CA PHE A 279 -29.04 -21.05 -15.02
C PHE A 279 -27.97 -21.27 -13.94
N GLU A 280 -28.00 -22.47 -13.34
CA GLU A 280 -27.01 -22.83 -12.33
C GLU A 280 -25.68 -23.22 -12.98
N LEU A 281 -24.91 -22.21 -13.39
CA LEU A 281 -23.55 -22.38 -13.96
C LEU A 281 -22.57 -22.87 -12.89
N ILE A 282 -22.79 -22.48 -11.65
CA ILE A 282 -21.96 -22.79 -10.48
C ILE A 282 -22.80 -23.64 -9.55
N SER A 283 -22.33 -24.85 -9.27
CA SER A 283 -23.03 -25.76 -8.32
C SER A 283 -23.20 -25.06 -6.97
N GLY A 284 -24.42 -25.18 -6.41
CA GLY A 284 -24.77 -24.51 -5.17
C GLY A 284 -25.20 -23.04 -5.31
N ALA A 285 -25.41 -22.58 -6.56
CA ALA A 285 -25.98 -21.26 -6.87
C ALA A 285 -27.43 -21.41 -7.36
N PRO A 286 -28.42 -21.59 -6.49
CA PRO A 286 -29.81 -21.89 -6.89
C PRO A 286 -30.37 -20.79 -7.80
N ASN A 287 -31.02 -21.19 -8.89
CA ASN A 287 -31.50 -20.28 -9.94
C ASN A 287 -30.42 -19.38 -10.51
N GLY A 288 -29.17 -19.85 -10.58
CA GLY A 288 -28.02 -19.11 -11.10
C GLY A 288 -27.56 -17.97 -10.21
N LYS A 289 -27.97 -17.90 -8.94
CA LYS A 289 -27.67 -16.77 -8.07
C LYS A 289 -26.94 -17.21 -6.82
N PHE A 290 -25.86 -16.49 -6.48
CA PHE A 290 -25.27 -16.59 -5.16
C PHE A 290 -24.87 -15.22 -4.62
N ARG A 291 -24.80 -15.13 -3.30
CA ARG A 291 -24.36 -13.93 -2.57
C ARG A 291 -23.36 -14.33 -1.51
N VAL A 292 -22.30 -13.55 -1.40
CA VAL A 292 -21.27 -13.73 -0.39
C VAL A 292 -21.13 -12.42 0.38
N THR A 293 -21.19 -12.50 1.70
CA THR A 293 -20.84 -11.38 2.58
C THR A 293 -19.63 -11.79 3.38
N SER A 294 -18.55 -11.02 3.31
CA SER A 294 -17.29 -11.36 4.00
C SER A 294 -16.73 -10.19 4.80
N LEU A 295 -16.09 -10.52 5.92
CA LEU A 295 -15.24 -9.64 6.69
C LEU A 295 -13.79 -10.06 6.49
N ARG A 296 -12.92 -9.09 6.17
CA ARG A 296 -11.52 -9.34 5.89
C ARG A 296 -10.64 -8.50 6.82
N PHE A 297 -9.76 -9.15 7.58
CA PHE A 297 -8.74 -8.51 8.39
C PHE A 297 -7.39 -8.61 7.68
N GLY A 298 -6.80 -7.47 7.32
CA GLY A 298 -5.52 -7.36 6.62
C GLY A 298 -4.42 -6.82 7.52
N GLN A 299 -3.22 -7.37 7.35
CA GLN A 299 -1.97 -6.94 7.96
C GLN A 299 -1.00 -6.65 6.81
N GLU A 300 -0.56 -5.41 6.69
CA GLU A 300 0.28 -4.93 5.60
C GLU A 300 1.59 -4.40 6.16
N TYR A 301 2.71 -4.90 5.67
CA TYR A 301 4.03 -4.42 6.02
C TYR A 301 4.82 -4.06 4.77
N ALA A 302 5.43 -2.89 4.78
CA ALA A 302 6.35 -2.47 3.72
C ALA A 302 7.61 -1.87 4.35
N ARG A 303 8.77 -2.22 3.80
CA ARG A 303 10.06 -1.61 4.14
C ARG A 303 10.85 -1.32 2.89
N ARG A 304 11.45 -0.14 2.85
CA ARG A 304 12.26 0.34 1.73
C ARG A 304 13.63 0.75 2.24
N SER A 305 14.67 0.35 1.52
CA SER A 305 16.03 0.86 1.69
C SER A 305 16.55 1.34 0.33
N ALA A 306 17.80 1.77 0.30
CA ALA A 306 18.43 2.23 -0.95
C ALA A 306 18.50 1.14 -2.03
N ASP A 307 18.59 -0.14 -1.63
CA ASP A 307 18.84 -1.29 -2.51
C ASP A 307 17.71 -2.30 -2.55
N GLN A 308 16.69 -2.19 -1.67
CA GLN A 308 15.61 -3.18 -1.64
C GLN A 308 14.28 -2.64 -1.15
N VAL A 309 13.21 -3.30 -1.60
CA VAL A 309 11.85 -3.13 -1.12
C VAL A 309 11.29 -4.50 -0.72
N ILE A 310 10.74 -4.59 0.48
CA ILE A 310 10.01 -5.75 0.96
C ILE A 310 8.57 -5.33 1.18
N SER A 311 7.61 -6.11 0.68
CA SER A 311 6.18 -5.91 0.89
C SER A 311 5.55 -7.23 1.28
N LEU A 312 4.81 -7.25 2.38
CA LEU A 312 4.13 -8.42 2.91
C LEU A 312 2.66 -8.08 3.15
N LEU A 313 1.77 -8.99 2.77
CA LEU A 313 0.35 -8.95 3.08
C LEU A 313 -0.06 -10.27 3.72
N SER A 314 -0.78 -10.20 4.82
CA SER A 314 -1.49 -11.32 5.43
C SER A 314 -2.96 -10.92 5.58
N ARG A 315 -3.89 -11.69 5.01
CA ARG A 315 -5.32 -11.38 5.03
C ARG A 315 -6.14 -12.58 5.44
N PHE A 316 -6.87 -12.45 6.52
CA PHE A 316 -7.88 -13.41 6.97
C PHE A 316 -9.25 -12.98 6.46
N SER A 317 -9.99 -13.88 5.86
CA SER A 317 -11.33 -13.64 5.34
C SER A 317 -12.32 -14.62 6.00
N VAL A 318 -13.41 -14.06 6.49
CA VAL A 318 -14.51 -14.83 7.11
C VAL A 318 -15.78 -14.52 6.35
N GLY A 319 -16.36 -15.52 5.73
CA GLY A 319 -17.69 -15.46 5.14
C GLY A 319 -18.75 -15.52 6.24
N VAL A 320 -19.70 -14.58 6.21
CA VAL A 320 -20.76 -14.48 7.22
C VAL A 320 -22.15 -14.69 6.59
N GLY A 321 -23.04 -15.38 7.30
CA GLY A 321 -24.39 -15.66 6.86
C GLY A 321 -25.35 -14.45 6.94
N ALA A 322 -24.89 -13.27 6.45
CA ALA A 322 -25.64 -12.01 6.53
C ALA A 322 -26.04 -11.49 5.15
N MET A 323 -27.00 -10.57 5.08
CA MET A 323 -27.45 -9.88 3.85
C MET A 323 -27.92 -10.83 2.74
N GLY A 324 -28.48 -12.00 3.13
CA GLY A 324 -28.96 -13.04 2.20
C GLY A 324 -27.83 -13.85 1.54
N ALA A 325 -26.69 -14.01 2.24
CA ALA A 325 -25.59 -14.86 1.81
C ALA A 325 -26.09 -16.29 1.54
N THR A 326 -25.59 -16.92 0.47
CA THR A 326 -25.99 -18.25 0.03
C THR A 326 -25.36 -19.30 0.93
N ALA A 327 -26.19 -20.00 1.71
CA ALA A 327 -25.77 -21.09 2.58
C ALA A 327 -26.19 -22.44 1.97
N ASN A 328 -25.23 -23.32 1.75
CA ASN A 328 -25.44 -24.68 1.31
C ASN A 328 -25.14 -25.63 2.48
N GLY A 329 -26.06 -26.54 2.81
CA GLY A 329 -25.85 -27.50 3.89
C GLY A 329 -24.97 -28.69 3.51
N ASP A 330 -24.61 -28.83 2.24
CA ASP A 330 -23.75 -29.91 1.71
C ASP A 330 -22.29 -29.44 1.70
N PRO A 331 -21.37 -30.12 2.41
CA PRO A 331 -19.95 -29.77 2.45
C PRO A 331 -19.25 -29.91 1.09
N ASN A 332 -19.86 -30.56 0.10
CA ASN A 332 -19.32 -30.67 -1.26
C ASN A 332 -19.72 -29.50 -2.16
N LEU A 333 -20.59 -28.61 -1.70
CA LEU A 333 -21.00 -27.42 -2.42
C LEU A 333 -20.34 -26.17 -1.83
N PRO A 334 -20.06 -25.14 -2.65
CA PRO A 334 -19.57 -23.85 -2.15
C PRO A 334 -20.55 -23.23 -1.17
N ASP A 335 -20.07 -22.68 -0.07
CA ASP A 335 -20.87 -21.98 0.94
C ASP A 335 -20.35 -20.54 1.12
N ALA A 336 -21.23 -19.60 1.38
CA ALA A 336 -20.85 -18.23 1.70
C ALA A 336 -20.29 -18.08 3.13
N ARG A 337 -20.42 -19.09 3.96
CA ARG A 337 -19.76 -19.20 5.27
C ARG A 337 -18.47 -19.97 5.09
N PHE A 338 -17.36 -19.29 5.21
CA PHE A 338 -16.03 -19.86 4.98
C PHE A 338 -14.99 -19.13 5.84
N PHE A 339 -13.84 -19.78 5.97
CA PHE A 339 -12.62 -19.16 6.45
C PHE A 339 -11.51 -19.38 5.42
N SER A 340 -10.82 -18.29 5.06
CA SER A 340 -9.63 -18.36 4.22
C SER A 340 -8.53 -17.42 4.70
N TRP A 341 -7.29 -17.80 4.42
CA TRP A 341 -6.10 -16.98 4.63
C TRP A 341 -5.36 -16.79 3.32
N LEU A 342 -4.99 -15.52 3.02
CA LEU A 342 -4.13 -15.17 1.91
C LEU A 342 -2.85 -14.52 2.45
N GLY A 343 -1.71 -15.06 2.07
CA GLY A 343 -0.39 -14.49 2.29
C GLY A 343 0.24 -14.08 0.97
N GLU A 344 0.74 -12.84 0.88
CA GLU A 344 1.54 -12.37 -0.25
C GLU A 344 2.86 -11.80 0.26
N ALA A 345 3.96 -12.11 -0.44
CA ALA A 345 5.27 -11.56 -0.18
C ALA A 345 5.90 -11.10 -1.50
N GLN A 346 6.44 -9.89 -1.51
CA GLN A 346 7.21 -9.37 -2.62
C GLN A 346 8.54 -8.83 -2.10
N TRP A 347 9.62 -9.23 -2.76
CA TRP A 347 10.96 -8.73 -2.50
C TRP A 347 11.56 -8.26 -3.82
N ILE A 348 11.94 -6.99 -3.84
CA ILE A 348 12.63 -6.35 -4.95
C ILE A 348 14.01 -5.96 -4.44
N ARG A 349 15.06 -6.40 -5.11
CA ARG A 349 16.44 -6.08 -4.75
C ARG A 349 17.25 -5.63 -5.96
N GLN A 350 17.95 -4.51 -5.79
CA GLN A 350 18.93 -4.03 -6.75
C GLN A 350 20.24 -4.77 -6.53
N LEU A 351 20.68 -5.54 -7.54
CA LEU A 351 21.95 -6.25 -7.53
C LEU A 351 23.01 -5.40 -8.22
N PRO A 352 24.29 -5.41 -7.74
CA PRO A 352 25.38 -4.71 -8.39
C PRO A 352 25.67 -5.24 -9.79
N LEU A 353 25.50 -6.56 -9.98
CA LEU A 353 25.75 -7.24 -11.25
C LEU A 353 24.80 -6.71 -12.33
N TRP A 354 25.35 -6.03 -13.34
CA TRP A 354 24.65 -5.40 -14.45
C TRP A 354 23.50 -4.47 -14.02
N ARG A 355 23.53 -3.94 -12.82
CA ARG A 355 22.44 -3.12 -12.26
C ARG A 355 21.09 -3.85 -12.32
N THR A 356 21.12 -5.18 -12.18
CA THR A 356 19.94 -6.03 -12.29
C THR A 356 19.02 -5.82 -11.09
N GLN A 357 17.73 -5.68 -11.35
CA GLN A 357 16.70 -5.72 -10.32
C GLN A 357 16.12 -7.13 -10.23
N LEU A 358 16.34 -7.80 -9.12
CA LEU A 358 15.69 -9.08 -8.81
C LEU A 358 14.32 -8.80 -8.21
N VAL A 359 13.27 -9.38 -8.80
CA VAL A 359 11.89 -9.31 -8.32
C VAL A 359 11.43 -10.73 -7.98
N SER A 360 11.13 -10.98 -6.71
CA SER A 360 10.59 -12.26 -6.23
C SER A 360 9.21 -12.05 -5.64
N ARG A 361 8.23 -12.87 -6.00
CA ARG A 361 6.87 -12.83 -5.50
C ARG A 361 6.41 -14.21 -5.09
N GLY A 362 5.84 -14.32 -3.90
CA GLY A 362 5.17 -15.51 -3.39
C GLY A 362 3.73 -15.20 -3.02
N VAL A 363 2.81 -16.09 -3.34
CA VAL A 363 1.39 -15.98 -2.95
C VAL A 363 0.92 -17.33 -2.47
N VAL A 364 0.19 -17.36 -1.35
CA VAL A 364 -0.42 -18.57 -0.78
C VAL A 364 -1.85 -18.23 -0.36
N GLN A 365 -2.82 -19.01 -0.81
CA GLN A 365 -4.16 -19.02 -0.26
C GLN A 365 -4.49 -20.38 0.34
N LEU A 366 -5.04 -20.37 1.54
CA LEU A 366 -5.51 -21.58 2.25
C LEU A 366 -6.94 -21.40 2.72
N SER A 367 -7.78 -22.41 2.45
CA SER A 367 -9.14 -22.53 2.95
C SER A 367 -9.45 -23.98 3.30
N ASN A 368 -10.13 -24.19 4.40
CA ASN A 368 -10.69 -25.50 4.76
C ASN A 368 -12.12 -25.70 4.20
N ASP A 369 -12.67 -24.65 3.60
CA ASP A 369 -14.03 -24.63 3.05
C ASP A 369 -13.99 -24.60 1.52
N HIS A 370 -15.03 -25.14 0.89
CA HIS A 370 -15.23 -25.02 -0.55
C HIS A 370 -15.80 -23.63 -0.87
N LEU A 371 -15.06 -22.87 -1.67
CA LEU A 371 -15.32 -21.44 -1.91
C LEU A 371 -16.14 -21.21 -3.18
N PHE A 372 -17.02 -20.21 -3.18
CA PHE A 372 -17.55 -19.69 -4.43
C PHE A 372 -16.43 -19.07 -5.30
N PRO A 373 -16.53 -19.08 -6.65
CA PRO A 373 -15.47 -18.63 -7.56
C PRO A 373 -14.95 -17.21 -7.29
N LEU A 374 -15.75 -16.30 -6.75
CA LEU A 374 -15.33 -14.96 -6.39
C LEU A 374 -14.37 -14.92 -5.19
N GLU A 375 -14.26 -16.00 -4.41
CA GLU A 375 -13.37 -16.16 -3.27
C GLU A 375 -12.19 -17.11 -3.57
N GLN A 376 -12.28 -17.88 -4.66
CA GLN A 376 -11.22 -18.78 -5.11
C GLN A 376 -10.03 -18.02 -5.66
N ILE A 377 -8.87 -18.66 -5.66
CA ILE A 377 -7.64 -18.13 -6.23
C ILE A 377 -7.37 -18.71 -7.63
N ALA A 378 -6.97 -17.85 -8.54
CA ALA A 378 -6.61 -18.23 -9.90
C ALA A 378 -5.10 -18.47 -10.03
N VAL A 379 -4.71 -19.54 -10.78
CA VAL A 379 -3.35 -19.87 -11.14
C VAL A 379 -3.26 -20.02 -12.66
N GLY A 380 -2.29 -19.39 -13.27
CA GLY A 380 -2.12 -19.22 -14.72
C GLY A 380 -2.31 -17.76 -15.12
N GLY A 381 -1.51 -17.29 -16.08
CA GLY A 381 -1.54 -15.94 -16.60
C GLY A 381 -0.41 -15.05 -16.11
N ARG A 382 -0.48 -13.76 -16.52
CA ARG A 382 0.58 -12.76 -16.36
C ARG A 382 1.06 -12.57 -14.93
N TYR A 383 0.16 -12.58 -13.96
CA TYR A 383 0.47 -12.26 -12.56
C TYR A 383 0.68 -13.49 -11.67
N SER A 384 0.63 -14.70 -12.22
CA SER A 384 0.84 -15.94 -11.49
C SER A 384 1.86 -16.86 -12.16
N VAL A 385 1.47 -17.63 -13.19
CA VAL A 385 2.37 -18.51 -13.96
C VAL A 385 2.25 -18.15 -15.43
N ARG A 386 3.15 -17.31 -15.92
CA ARG A 386 3.20 -16.87 -17.32
C ARG A 386 3.41 -18.05 -18.27
N GLY A 387 2.92 -17.92 -19.50
CA GLY A 387 2.97 -19.01 -20.48
C GLY A 387 1.76 -19.94 -20.45
N TYR A 388 0.84 -19.71 -19.49
CA TYR A 388 -0.48 -20.34 -19.45
C TYR A 388 -1.56 -19.29 -19.61
N ARG A 389 -2.75 -19.72 -20.02
CA ARG A 389 -3.93 -18.85 -20.08
C ARG A 389 -4.23 -18.23 -18.70
N GLU A 390 -4.78 -17.03 -18.71
CA GLU A 390 -5.38 -16.46 -17.51
C GLU A 390 -6.48 -17.40 -16.97
N PHE A 391 -6.47 -17.57 -15.64
CA PHE A 391 -7.45 -18.43 -14.94
C PHE A 391 -7.41 -19.91 -15.35
N THR A 392 -6.24 -20.45 -15.79
CA THR A 392 -6.09 -21.89 -16.12
C THR A 392 -6.56 -22.80 -15.00
N LEU A 393 -6.25 -22.47 -13.75
CA LEU A 393 -6.79 -23.14 -12.58
C LEU A 393 -7.51 -22.11 -11.69
N ILE A 394 -8.72 -22.42 -11.25
CA ILE A 394 -9.45 -21.69 -10.22
C ILE A 394 -9.64 -22.65 -9.05
N ARG A 395 -9.11 -22.33 -7.86
CA ARG A 395 -8.99 -23.27 -6.74
C ARG A 395 -9.27 -22.60 -5.41
N ASP A 396 -9.71 -23.39 -4.42
CA ASP A 396 -9.86 -22.93 -3.03
C ASP A 396 -8.49 -22.59 -2.42
N ASN A 397 -7.47 -23.39 -2.79
CA ASN A 397 -6.13 -23.34 -2.24
C ASN A 397 -5.10 -23.24 -3.37
N ALA A 398 -4.08 -22.41 -3.17
CA ALA A 398 -2.91 -22.36 -4.06
C ALA A 398 -1.66 -21.85 -3.36
N ALA A 399 -0.50 -22.24 -3.92
CA ALA A 399 0.78 -21.65 -3.63
C ALA A 399 1.49 -21.32 -4.96
N MET A 400 1.99 -20.09 -5.08
CA MET A 400 2.63 -19.57 -6.28
C MET A 400 3.94 -18.89 -5.94
N LEU A 401 4.94 -19.03 -6.82
CA LEU A 401 6.24 -18.38 -6.74
C LEU A 401 6.61 -17.84 -8.12
N SER A 402 7.05 -16.61 -8.19
CA SER A 402 7.63 -15.98 -9.37
C SER A 402 8.97 -15.35 -9.03
N ILE A 403 9.97 -15.60 -9.85
CA ILE A 403 11.31 -14.98 -9.75
C ILE A 403 11.63 -14.38 -11.11
N GLU A 404 11.95 -13.09 -11.14
CA GLU A 404 12.24 -12.33 -12.35
C GLU A 404 13.50 -11.47 -12.15
N ALA A 405 14.40 -11.49 -13.11
CA ALA A 405 15.59 -10.63 -13.11
C ALA A 405 15.42 -9.56 -14.21
N ARG A 406 15.27 -8.29 -13.85
CA ARG A 406 15.18 -7.17 -14.78
C ARG A 406 16.56 -6.60 -15.04
N VAL A 407 17.11 -6.89 -16.19
CA VAL A 407 18.43 -6.43 -16.62
C VAL A 407 18.24 -5.22 -17.52
N PRO A 408 18.75 -4.01 -17.18
CA PRO A 408 18.66 -2.85 -18.05
C PRO A 408 19.54 -3.09 -19.29
N VAL A 409 18.94 -3.01 -20.49
CA VAL A 409 19.62 -3.17 -21.78
C VAL A 409 19.72 -1.86 -22.56
N TYR A 410 18.94 -0.86 -22.20
CA TYR A 410 19.07 0.48 -22.75
C TYR A 410 18.88 1.53 -21.67
N THR A 411 19.87 2.42 -21.58
CA THR A 411 19.90 3.56 -20.67
C THR A 411 19.98 4.85 -21.48
N THR A 412 19.15 5.83 -21.16
CA THR A 412 19.16 7.13 -21.84
C THR A 412 20.46 7.90 -21.53
N LYS A 413 20.74 8.97 -22.31
CA LYS A 413 21.87 9.88 -22.05
C LYS A 413 21.81 10.56 -20.66
N ALA A 414 20.62 10.66 -20.09
CA ALA A 414 20.39 11.16 -18.73
C ALA A 414 20.62 10.10 -17.62
N GLY A 415 21.07 8.90 -17.97
CA GLY A 415 21.35 7.82 -17.02
C GLY A 415 20.10 7.08 -16.53
N VAL A 416 18.95 7.22 -17.21
CA VAL A 416 17.70 6.55 -16.86
C VAL A 416 17.56 5.26 -17.66
N ASP A 417 17.39 4.13 -16.97
CA ASP A 417 17.12 2.84 -17.59
C ASP A 417 15.69 2.80 -18.11
N THR A 418 15.51 2.55 -19.39
CA THR A 418 14.19 2.58 -20.05
C THR A 418 13.78 1.25 -20.64
N VAL A 419 14.72 0.40 -21.08
CA VAL A 419 14.41 -0.93 -21.59
C VAL A 419 15.09 -1.99 -20.75
N PHE A 420 14.32 -2.99 -20.37
CA PHE A 420 14.80 -4.11 -19.56
C PHE A 420 14.51 -5.44 -20.27
N LEU A 421 15.46 -6.34 -20.22
CA LEU A 421 15.23 -7.76 -20.48
C LEU A 421 14.89 -8.42 -19.14
N ALA A 422 13.82 -9.21 -19.12
CA ALA A 422 13.26 -9.79 -17.91
C ALA A 422 13.12 -11.32 -17.99
N PRO A 423 14.21 -12.12 -17.91
CA PRO A 423 14.08 -13.55 -17.73
C PRO A 423 13.38 -13.88 -16.41
N PHE A 424 12.55 -14.95 -16.44
CA PHE A 424 11.77 -15.34 -15.29
C PHE A 424 11.58 -16.86 -15.17
N PHE A 425 11.24 -17.29 -13.98
CA PHE A 425 10.74 -18.62 -13.65
C PHE A 425 9.50 -18.49 -12.77
N ASP A 426 8.40 -19.15 -13.15
CA ASP A 426 7.15 -19.16 -12.41
C ASP A 426 6.76 -20.61 -12.08
N LEU A 427 6.21 -20.80 -10.87
CA LEU A 427 5.69 -22.04 -10.35
C LEU A 427 4.37 -21.76 -9.62
N GLY A 428 3.33 -22.57 -9.90
CA GLY A 428 2.07 -22.50 -9.20
C GLY A 428 1.48 -23.89 -8.96
N HIS A 429 0.95 -24.12 -7.77
CA HIS A 429 0.25 -25.33 -7.40
C HIS A 429 -1.10 -24.98 -6.79
N GLY A 430 -2.17 -25.54 -7.34
CA GLY A 430 -3.53 -25.30 -6.86
C GLY A 430 -4.27 -26.61 -6.55
N TRP A 431 -5.06 -26.62 -5.48
CA TRP A 431 -5.87 -27.78 -5.07
C TRP A 431 -7.23 -27.35 -4.49
N GLN A 432 -8.20 -28.24 -4.57
CA GLN A 432 -9.52 -28.06 -3.98
C GLN A 432 -9.58 -28.65 -2.57
N THR A 433 -10.45 -28.13 -1.75
CA THR A 433 -10.72 -28.64 -0.40
C THR A 433 -11.51 -29.95 -0.43
N THR A 434 -12.38 -30.12 -1.43
CA THR A 434 -13.18 -31.35 -1.63
C THR A 434 -12.50 -32.34 -2.57
N VAL A 435 -12.94 -33.62 -2.52
CA VAL A 435 -12.42 -34.71 -3.37
C VAL A 435 -12.65 -34.39 -4.85
N GLN A 436 -11.58 -34.50 -5.64
CA GLN A 436 -11.59 -34.11 -7.06
C GLN A 436 -12.28 -35.16 -7.93
N THR A 437 -13.08 -34.67 -8.87
CA THR A 437 -13.62 -35.48 -9.96
C THR A 437 -12.51 -36.02 -10.86
N PRO A 438 -12.58 -37.28 -11.34
CA PRO A 438 -11.62 -37.80 -12.33
C PRO A 438 -11.59 -36.90 -13.59
N GLY A 439 -10.40 -36.62 -14.12
CA GLY A 439 -10.22 -35.78 -15.32
C GLY A 439 -9.95 -34.30 -15.06
N THR A 440 -9.69 -33.90 -13.82
CA THR A 440 -9.30 -32.53 -13.51
C THR A 440 -7.92 -32.16 -14.10
N PRO A 441 -7.72 -30.90 -14.55
CA PRO A 441 -6.44 -30.43 -15.08
C PRO A 441 -5.28 -30.58 -14.10
N PRO A 442 -4.03 -30.56 -14.58
CA PRO A 442 -2.86 -30.68 -13.70
C PRO A 442 -2.90 -29.59 -12.63
N LYS A 443 -2.60 -30.00 -11.40
CA LYS A 443 -2.60 -29.11 -10.23
C LYS A 443 -1.38 -28.21 -10.15
N THR A 444 -0.33 -28.51 -10.89
CA THR A 444 0.92 -27.76 -10.87
C THR A 444 1.20 -27.22 -12.26
N LEU A 445 1.38 -25.92 -12.34
CA LEU A 445 1.85 -25.20 -13.52
C LEU A 445 3.28 -24.73 -13.25
N ALA A 446 4.14 -24.80 -14.26
CA ALA A 446 5.50 -24.30 -14.18
C ALA A 446 5.93 -23.78 -15.55
N SER A 447 6.62 -22.66 -15.57
CA SER A 447 7.09 -22.03 -16.79
C SER A 447 8.44 -21.35 -16.63
N LEU A 448 9.13 -21.23 -17.74
CA LEU A 448 10.35 -20.46 -17.88
C LEU A 448 10.20 -19.55 -19.09
N GLY A 449 10.69 -18.33 -19.01
CA GLY A 449 10.55 -17.40 -20.13
C GLY A 449 11.36 -16.14 -19.96
N ALA A 450 11.05 -15.17 -20.83
CA ALA A 450 11.63 -13.84 -20.77
C ALA A 450 10.61 -12.79 -21.25
N GLY A 451 10.81 -11.57 -20.78
CA GLY A 451 10.05 -10.42 -21.21
C GLY A 451 10.92 -9.25 -21.61
N VAL A 452 10.32 -8.30 -22.29
CA VAL A 452 10.87 -6.97 -22.55
C VAL A 452 9.94 -5.97 -21.90
N ILE A 453 10.51 -5.09 -21.08
CA ILE A 453 9.80 -3.97 -20.45
C ILE A 453 10.39 -2.68 -21.02
N TRP A 454 9.55 -1.84 -21.59
CA TRP A 454 9.97 -0.56 -22.16
C TRP A 454 9.19 0.60 -21.51
N ASN A 455 9.87 1.39 -20.70
CA ASN A 455 9.38 2.63 -20.10
C ASN A 455 9.71 3.79 -21.06
N PHE A 456 8.74 4.30 -21.81
CA PHE A 456 9.00 5.24 -22.90
C PHE A 456 8.59 6.69 -22.60
N TRP A 457 7.67 6.90 -21.67
CA TRP A 457 7.24 8.21 -21.23
C TRP A 457 6.80 8.17 -19.76
N ARG A 458 6.54 9.34 -19.17
CA ARG A 458 6.13 9.45 -17.75
C ARG A 458 4.96 8.50 -17.44
N GLY A 459 5.17 7.56 -16.51
CA GLY A 459 4.16 6.57 -16.10
C GLY A 459 3.70 5.61 -17.21
N SER A 460 4.23 5.75 -18.46
CA SER A 460 3.83 4.96 -19.61
C SER A 460 4.86 3.87 -19.88
N HIS A 461 4.37 2.65 -20.13
CA HIS A 461 5.22 1.51 -20.42
C HIS A 461 4.55 0.50 -21.33
N PHE A 462 5.38 -0.29 -21.97
CA PHE A 462 4.99 -1.48 -22.73
C PHE A 462 5.69 -2.68 -22.15
N GLU A 463 4.96 -3.78 -21.99
CA GLU A 463 5.50 -5.07 -21.56
C GLU A 463 5.11 -6.16 -22.55
N LEU A 464 6.06 -7.00 -22.88
CA LEU A 464 5.86 -8.21 -23.68
C LEU A 464 6.59 -9.36 -23.01
N TYR A 465 5.88 -10.43 -22.71
CA TYR A 465 6.44 -11.64 -22.12
C TYR A 465 6.12 -12.85 -22.98
N TYR A 466 7.09 -13.74 -23.07
CA TYR A 466 6.92 -15.08 -23.62
C TYR A 466 7.29 -16.09 -22.54
N GLY A 467 6.38 -17.01 -22.24
CA GLY A 467 6.56 -18.10 -21.29
C GLY A 467 6.39 -19.46 -21.95
N LYS A 468 7.38 -20.33 -21.78
CA LYS A 468 7.30 -21.73 -22.20
C LYS A 468 6.77 -22.58 -21.05
N GLN A 469 5.69 -23.28 -21.26
CA GLN A 469 5.16 -24.28 -20.33
C GLN A 469 6.16 -25.42 -20.13
N LEU A 470 6.53 -25.71 -18.88
CA LEU A 470 7.33 -26.88 -18.49
C LEU A 470 6.44 -28.10 -18.20
N LYS A 471 5.19 -27.86 -17.85
CA LYS A 471 4.14 -28.89 -17.76
C LYS A 471 3.07 -28.53 -18.79
N ARG A 472 2.92 -29.37 -19.80
CA ARG A 472 1.98 -29.12 -20.88
C ARG A 472 0.53 -29.10 -20.38
N TYR A 473 -0.20 -28.12 -20.84
CA TYR A 473 -1.63 -27.97 -20.69
C TYR A 473 -2.20 -27.74 -22.09
N ASP A 474 -2.99 -28.69 -22.56
CA ASP A 474 -3.53 -28.64 -23.90
C ASP A 474 -4.66 -27.60 -23.97
N THR A 475 -4.60 -26.74 -24.98
CA THR A 475 -5.56 -25.67 -25.31
C THR A 475 -5.81 -25.67 -26.83
N ASP A 476 -6.83 -24.98 -27.25
CA ASP A 476 -7.23 -24.93 -28.68
C ASP A 476 -6.27 -24.14 -29.59
N HIS A 477 -5.21 -23.53 -29.04
CA HIS A 477 -4.18 -22.77 -29.75
C HIS A 477 -4.71 -21.65 -30.66
N ASN A 478 -5.75 -20.95 -30.25
CA ASN A 478 -6.47 -19.97 -31.05
C ASN A 478 -6.17 -18.51 -30.65
N ASN A 479 -5.38 -18.26 -29.60
CA ASN A 479 -5.03 -16.92 -29.13
C ASN A 479 -3.57 -16.81 -28.66
N LEU A 480 -3.11 -15.58 -28.38
CA LEU A 480 -1.72 -15.30 -27.98
C LEU A 480 -1.32 -15.98 -26.66
N GLN A 481 -2.24 -16.13 -25.70
CA GLN A 481 -1.94 -16.78 -24.41
C GLN A 481 -1.68 -18.29 -24.60
N ASP A 482 -2.30 -18.94 -25.57
CA ASP A 482 -2.04 -20.34 -25.92
C ASP A 482 -0.62 -20.56 -26.42
N HIS A 483 -0.05 -19.53 -27.04
CA HIS A 483 1.34 -19.49 -27.45
C HIS A 483 2.27 -18.95 -26.36
N GLY A 484 1.76 -18.72 -25.14
CA GLY A 484 2.53 -18.27 -24.01
C GLY A 484 2.88 -16.77 -24.02
N VAL A 485 2.19 -15.97 -24.85
CA VAL A 485 2.46 -14.54 -25.03
C VAL A 485 1.53 -13.70 -24.16
N HIS A 486 2.10 -12.83 -23.35
CA HIS A 486 1.38 -11.82 -22.56
C HIS A 486 1.90 -10.43 -22.90
N LEU A 487 1.01 -9.49 -23.14
CA LEU A 487 1.38 -8.11 -23.47
C LEU A 487 0.53 -7.09 -22.73
N GLN A 488 1.13 -5.93 -22.47
CA GLN A 488 0.44 -4.78 -21.87
C GLN A 488 1.03 -3.47 -22.40
N LEU A 489 0.17 -2.53 -22.69
CA LEU A 489 0.50 -1.14 -22.94
C LEU A 489 -0.25 -0.27 -21.93
N VAL A 490 0.46 0.56 -21.21
CA VAL A 490 -0.11 1.59 -20.33
C VAL A 490 0.39 2.94 -20.78
N VAL A 491 -0.53 3.88 -20.94
CA VAL A 491 -0.23 5.27 -21.28
C VAL A 491 -0.83 6.17 -20.22
N GLU A 492 0.01 6.91 -19.50
CA GLU A 492 -0.42 7.98 -18.60
C GLU A 492 -0.56 9.28 -19.39
N ALA A 493 -1.77 9.85 -19.39
CA ALA A 493 -2.04 11.05 -20.19
C ALA A 493 -1.55 12.34 -19.50
N PHE A 494 -1.67 12.42 -18.13
CA PHE A 494 -1.23 13.58 -17.32
C PHE A 494 -1.18 13.26 -15.83
#